data_c55cc03ae86d83003e921eddcdde16d5
#
_entry.id   c55cc03ae86d83003e921eddcdde16d5
#
_cell.length_a   1.000
_cell.length_b   1.000
_cell.length_c   1.000
_cell.angle_alpha   90.00
_cell.angle_beta   90.00
_cell.angle_gamma   90.00
#
_symmetry.space_group_name_H-M   'P 1'
#
loop_
_entity.id
_entity.type
_entity.pdbx_description
1 polymer ?
#
loop_
_entity_poly.entity_id
_entity_poly.type
_entity_poly.pdbx_seq_one_letter_code
_entity_poly.pdbx_strand_id
1 'polypeptide(L)'
;LYKNMGADGIKTGYLAVEKYSLASSLERKGRRLIAVGSGFETKKSRSKESSKLLTYGLTNFDLVEISKSDKPITNIDVWLGKDNFVDVYVKKDIYKIIKKGQKKSLKVKISYTGPIEAPIKKNQVLGKLKVIYNQDLVGEHDLLALKEVNKVNIFSRLIKSLNYLIWGDV
;
A
#
# COMPACT_ATOMS: atom_id res chain seq x y z
N LEU A 1 2.66 -26.05 20.54
CA LEU A 1 2.88 -25.07 19.48
C LEU A 1 2.26 -23.70 19.84
N TYR A 2 1.01 -23.72 20.24
CA TYR A 2 0.21 -22.49 20.33
C TYR A 2 0.50 -21.64 21.58
N LYS A 3 0.81 -22.28 22.71
CA LYS A 3 1.00 -21.55 24.00
C LYS A 3 2.17 -20.58 24.02
N ASN A 4 3.23 -20.84 23.28
CA ASN A 4 4.47 -20.02 23.33
C ASN A 4 4.61 -19.02 22.19
N MET A 5 3.78 -19.11 21.13
CA MET A 5 3.88 -18.25 19.95
C MET A 5 2.71 -17.29 19.78
N GLY A 6 1.63 -17.46 20.56
CA GLY A 6 0.39 -16.69 20.38
C GLY A 6 -0.38 -17.10 19.13
N ALA A 7 -0.24 -18.36 18.68
CA ALA A 7 -1.01 -18.86 17.55
C ALA A 7 -2.49 -19.03 17.95
N ASP A 8 -3.39 -18.57 17.09
CA ASP A 8 -4.83 -18.46 17.31
C ASP A 8 -5.69 -19.40 16.43
N GLY A 9 -5.08 -20.28 15.68
CA GLY A 9 -5.77 -21.28 14.86
C GLY A 9 -4.82 -21.96 13.88
N ILE A 10 -5.30 -22.77 12.94
CA ILE A 10 -6.65 -22.87 12.38
C ILE A 10 -7.15 -24.32 12.49
N LYS A 11 -6.46 -25.28 11.82
CA LYS A 11 -6.92 -26.68 11.70
C LYS A 11 -5.77 -27.66 11.57
N THR A 12 -5.88 -28.80 12.26
CA THR A 12 -5.04 -29.97 12.05
C THR A 12 -5.77 -31.00 11.19
N GLY A 13 -5.03 -31.73 10.38
CA GLY A 13 -5.53 -32.86 9.59
C GLY A 13 -4.63 -34.09 9.75
N TYR A 14 -5.20 -35.25 9.44
CA TYR A 14 -4.50 -36.51 9.29
C TYR A 14 -5.23 -37.39 8.28
N LEU A 15 -4.49 -37.92 7.33
CA LEU A 15 -4.91 -38.95 6.40
C LEU A 15 -3.78 -40.02 6.36
N ALA A 16 -4.15 -41.30 6.33
CA ALA A 16 -3.16 -42.38 6.37
C ALA A 16 -2.14 -42.26 5.23
N VAL A 17 -2.54 -41.84 4.05
CA VAL A 17 -1.69 -41.67 2.87
C VAL A 17 -0.86 -40.37 2.96
N GLU A 18 -1.46 -39.27 3.39
CA GLU A 18 -0.85 -37.91 3.39
C GLU A 18 -0.25 -37.51 4.74
N LYS A 19 -0.32 -38.42 5.74
CA LYS A 19 0.21 -38.16 7.08
C LYS A 19 -0.45 -36.99 7.79
N TYR A 20 0.33 -36.23 8.59
CA TYR A 20 -0.17 -35.12 9.38
C TYR A 20 -0.10 -33.80 8.60
N SER A 21 -1.12 -32.97 8.74
CA SER A 21 -1.18 -31.63 8.16
C SER A 21 -1.57 -30.58 9.20
N LEU A 22 -1.25 -29.32 8.94
CA LEU A 22 -1.56 -28.19 9.80
C LEU A 22 -1.72 -26.92 8.98
N ALA A 23 -2.84 -26.25 9.15
CA ALA A 23 -2.98 -24.84 8.87
C ALA A 23 -2.91 -24.08 10.20
N SER A 24 -1.95 -23.19 10.34
CA SER A 24 -1.69 -22.42 11.56
C SER A 24 -1.71 -20.94 11.28
N SER A 25 -2.19 -20.14 12.23
CA SER A 25 -2.30 -18.69 12.15
C SER A 25 -1.79 -18.07 13.43
N LEU A 26 -1.18 -16.90 13.31
CA LEU A 26 -0.89 -16.00 14.43
C LEU A 26 -0.97 -14.55 13.97
N GLU A 27 -1.27 -13.66 14.90
CA GLU A 27 -1.23 -12.22 14.66
C GLU A 27 -0.24 -11.54 15.61
N ARG A 28 0.63 -10.69 15.07
CA ARG A 28 1.58 -9.92 15.86
C ARG A 28 1.81 -8.55 15.24
N LYS A 29 1.65 -7.50 16.03
CA LYS A 29 1.85 -6.09 15.61
C LYS A 29 1.04 -5.74 14.36
N GLY A 30 -0.25 -6.10 14.33
CA GLY A 30 -1.15 -5.83 13.20
C GLY A 30 -0.87 -6.65 11.94
N ARG A 31 0.04 -7.65 12.01
CA ARG A 31 0.34 -8.54 10.90
C ARG A 31 -0.09 -9.97 11.22
N ARG A 32 -1.00 -10.50 10.39
CA ARG A 32 -1.38 -11.91 10.44
C ARG A 32 -0.48 -12.75 9.54
N LEU A 33 0.00 -13.86 10.08
CA LEU A 33 0.73 -14.88 9.34
C LEU A 33 -0.08 -16.17 9.33
N ILE A 34 -0.13 -16.80 8.17
CA ILE A 34 -0.76 -18.11 7.98
C ILE A 34 0.30 -19.05 7.38
N ALA A 35 0.49 -20.19 8.01
CA ALA A 35 1.38 -21.23 7.51
C ALA A 35 0.57 -22.52 7.32
N VAL A 36 0.71 -23.12 6.13
CA VAL A 36 0.05 -24.39 5.78
C VAL A 36 1.13 -25.39 5.39
N GLY A 37 1.02 -26.58 5.94
CA GLY A 37 1.92 -27.70 5.63
C GLY A 37 1.21 -29.02 5.72
N SER A 38 1.62 -29.99 4.91
CA SER A 38 1.14 -31.37 4.93
C SER A 38 2.31 -32.37 4.76
N GLY A 39 2.02 -33.65 4.89
CA GLY A 39 3.03 -34.69 4.73
C GLY A 39 3.98 -34.86 5.92
N PHE A 40 3.66 -34.32 7.08
CA PHE A 40 4.51 -34.51 8.27
C PHE A 40 4.40 -35.95 8.81
N GLU A 41 5.52 -36.62 9.00
CA GLU A 41 5.57 -38.01 9.46
C GLU A 41 4.94 -38.17 10.86
N THR A 42 5.09 -37.20 11.75
CA THR A 42 4.65 -37.29 13.13
C THR A 42 3.96 -35.98 13.58
N LYS A 43 3.13 -36.07 14.63
CA LYS A 43 2.56 -34.90 15.32
C LYS A 43 3.65 -33.94 15.80
N LYS A 44 4.82 -34.48 16.22
CA LYS A 44 5.95 -33.69 16.72
C LYS A 44 6.63 -32.93 15.60
N SER A 45 6.92 -33.59 14.46
CA SER A 45 7.50 -32.90 13.27
C SER A 45 6.54 -31.83 12.73
N ARG A 46 5.25 -32.12 12.61
CA ARG A 46 4.23 -31.16 12.23
C ARG A 46 4.31 -29.89 13.08
N SER A 47 4.31 -30.04 14.42
CA SER A 47 4.38 -28.90 15.33
C SER A 47 5.69 -28.12 15.20
N LYS A 48 6.82 -28.83 15.12
CA LYS A 48 8.16 -28.26 15.01
C LYS A 48 8.35 -27.45 13.72
N GLU A 49 8.01 -28.04 12.58
CA GLU A 49 8.25 -27.42 11.28
C GLU A 49 7.27 -26.24 11.03
N SER A 50 6.02 -26.36 11.47
CA SER A 50 5.07 -25.25 11.40
C SER A 50 5.50 -24.06 12.29
N SER A 51 6.06 -24.33 13.48
CA SER A 51 6.64 -23.28 14.33
C SER A 51 7.83 -22.58 13.66
N LYS A 52 8.72 -23.34 13.03
CA LYS A 52 9.85 -22.77 12.29
C LYS A 52 9.40 -21.86 11.17
N LEU A 53 8.39 -22.30 10.40
CA LEU A 53 7.86 -21.50 9.28
C LEU A 53 7.22 -20.20 9.76
N LEU A 54 6.42 -20.23 10.82
CA LEU A 54 5.85 -19.03 11.42
C LEU A 54 6.94 -18.10 11.98
N THR A 55 7.93 -18.66 12.67
CA THR A 55 9.09 -17.89 13.18
C THR A 55 9.84 -17.23 12.03
N TYR A 56 10.11 -17.97 10.96
CA TYR A 56 10.75 -17.43 9.77
C TYR A 56 9.99 -16.24 9.20
N GLY A 57 8.66 -16.36 9.05
CA GLY A 57 7.82 -15.26 8.58
C GLY A 57 7.83 -14.02 9.50
N LEU A 58 7.91 -14.24 10.83
CA LEU A 58 7.98 -13.15 11.80
C LEU A 58 9.34 -12.44 11.82
N THR A 59 10.43 -13.20 11.67
CA THR A 59 11.80 -12.69 11.88
C THR A 59 12.42 -12.12 10.62
N ASN A 60 12.03 -12.62 9.43
CA ASN A 60 12.68 -12.25 8.17
C ASN A 60 11.91 -11.24 7.32
N PHE A 61 10.70 -10.86 7.73
CA PHE A 61 9.88 -9.91 6.97
C PHE A 61 9.31 -8.83 7.88
N ASP A 62 9.24 -7.62 7.34
CA ASP A 62 8.60 -6.46 7.97
C ASP A 62 7.36 -6.05 7.18
N LEU A 63 6.32 -5.60 7.89
CA LEU A 63 5.17 -4.93 7.32
C LEU A 63 5.47 -3.43 7.31
N VAL A 64 5.53 -2.84 6.12
CA VAL A 64 5.74 -1.40 5.95
C VAL A 64 4.44 -0.73 5.54
N GLU A 65 4.00 0.25 6.31
CA GLU A 65 2.92 1.14 5.96
C GLU A 65 3.44 2.15 4.94
N ILE A 66 2.78 2.23 3.77
CA ILE A 66 3.14 3.15 2.69
C ILE A 66 2.25 4.39 2.77
N SER A 67 0.95 4.19 2.93
CA SER A 67 -0.02 5.28 3.07
C SER A 67 -1.25 4.80 3.81
N LYS A 68 -1.89 5.72 4.53
CA LYS A 68 -3.22 5.53 5.11
C LYS A 68 -4.29 6.14 4.23
N SER A 69 -5.46 5.50 4.25
CA SER A 69 -6.67 6.00 3.59
C SER A 69 -7.03 7.39 4.09
N ASP A 70 -7.59 8.18 3.19
CA ASP A 70 -8.16 9.50 3.46
C ASP A 70 -7.17 10.53 4.07
N LYS A 71 -5.86 10.22 4.07
CA LYS A 71 -4.81 11.17 4.46
C LYS A 71 -4.13 11.72 3.22
N PRO A 72 -3.84 13.05 3.19
CA PRO A 72 -3.11 13.65 2.09
C PRO A 72 -1.70 13.04 2.00
N ILE A 73 -1.31 12.69 0.78
CA ILE A 73 0.02 12.14 0.47
C ILE A 73 0.93 13.24 -0.05
N THR A 74 0.40 14.05 -0.96
CA THR A 74 1.07 15.21 -1.59
C THR A 74 0.02 16.11 -2.18
N ASN A 75 0.44 17.25 -2.70
CA ASN A 75 -0.37 18.12 -3.52
C ASN A 75 0.04 18.04 -5.00
N ILE A 76 -0.87 18.40 -5.88
CA ILE A 76 -0.70 18.45 -7.33
C ILE A 76 -1.10 19.84 -7.81
N ASP A 77 -0.33 20.40 -8.75
CA ASP A 77 -0.57 21.71 -9.33
C ASP A 77 -1.86 21.75 -10.13
N VAL A 78 -2.64 22.80 -9.93
CA VAL A 78 -3.93 23.02 -10.59
C VAL A 78 -3.86 24.26 -11.46
N TRP A 79 -4.09 24.07 -12.76
CA TRP A 79 -4.16 25.17 -13.70
C TRP A 79 -5.56 25.74 -13.80
N LEU A 80 -5.66 27.07 -13.82
CA LEU A 80 -6.92 27.83 -13.90
C LEU A 80 -7.92 27.52 -12.79
N GLY A 81 -7.44 27.00 -11.64
CA GLY A 81 -8.25 26.79 -10.45
C GLY A 81 -8.27 27.98 -9.51
N LYS A 82 -9.30 28.07 -8.66
CA LYS A 82 -9.33 29.00 -7.52
C LYS A 82 -8.21 28.70 -6.52
N ASP A 83 -7.90 27.44 -6.33
CA ASP A 83 -6.72 26.96 -5.60
C ASP A 83 -5.64 26.58 -6.61
N ASN A 84 -4.38 26.89 -6.32
CA ASN A 84 -3.25 26.53 -7.16
C ASN A 84 -2.83 25.07 -6.97
N PHE A 85 -3.28 24.42 -5.90
CA PHE A 85 -2.94 23.05 -5.54
C PHE A 85 -4.16 22.28 -5.06
N VAL A 86 -4.14 20.98 -5.26
CA VAL A 86 -5.10 20.04 -4.69
C VAL A 86 -4.37 18.90 -4.01
N ASP A 87 -4.73 18.64 -2.75
CA ASP A 87 -4.22 17.47 -2.04
C ASP A 87 -4.79 16.19 -2.63
N VAL A 88 -3.95 15.17 -2.74
CA VAL A 88 -4.33 13.85 -3.22
C VAL A 88 -4.12 12.78 -2.17
N TYR A 89 -4.96 11.76 -2.20
CA TYR A 89 -5.00 10.68 -1.25
C TYR A 89 -5.30 9.34 -1.93
N VAL A 90 -5.16 8.24 -1.19
CA VAL A 90 -5.57 6.89 -1.62
C VAL A 90 -6.78 6.42 -0.81
N LYS A 91 -7.69 5.70 -1.46
CA LYS A 91 -8.97 5.26 -0.86
C LYS A 91 -8.81 4.16 0.19
N LYS A 92 -7.69 3.43 0.20
CA LYS A 92 -7.43 2.31 1.12
C LYS A 92 -6.01 2.41 1.68
N ASP A 93 -5.84 1.91 2.88
CA ASP A 93 -4.51 1.74 3.47
C ASP A 93 -3.63 0.87 2.57
N ILE A 94 -2.40 1.28 2.36
CA ILE A 94 -1.42 0.56 1.55
C ILE A 94 -0.31 0.05 2.44
N TYR A 95 -0.16 -1.25 2.48
CA TYR A 95 0.92 -1.94 3.18
C TYR A 95 1.71 -2.83 2.23
N LYS A 96 3.00 -3.01 2.50
CA LYS A 96 3.84 -3.96 1.78
C LYS A 96 4.67 -4.79 2.75
N ILE A 97 4.69 -6.10 2.50
CA ILE A 97 5.62 -7.00 3.19
C ILE A 97 6.92 -7.02 2.40
N ILE A 98 8.03 -6.75 3.09
CA ILE A 98 9.38 -6.72 2.51
C ILE A 98 10.32 -7.57 3.36
N LYS A 99 11.42 -8.04 2.79
CA LYS A 99 12.48 -8.68 3.57
C LYS A 99 13.09 -7.67 4.54
N LYS A 100 13.36 -8.14 5.76
CA LYS A 100 14.01 -7.33 6.80
C LYS A 100 15.34 -6.76 6.31
N GLY A 101 15.57 -5.50 6.60
CA GLY A 101 16.76 -4.78 6.15
C GLY A 101 16.70 -4.23 4.71
N GLN A 102 15.68 -4.59 3.93
CA GLN A 102 15.55 -4.14 2.53
C GLN A 102 14.59 -2.94 2.35
N LYS A 103 14.36 -2.16 3.40
CA LYS A 103 13.50 -0.97 3.32
C LYS A 103 13.98 0.05 2.26
N LYS A 104 15.29 0.14 2.04
CA LYS A 104 15.88 1.02 1.00
C LYS A 104 15.52 0.62 -0.43
N SER A 105 15.17 -0.64 -0.66
CA SER A 105 14.72 -1.14 -1.98
C SER A 105 13.24 -0.86 -2.26
N LEU A 106 12.50 -0.37 -1.27
CA LEU A 106 11.12 0.06 -1.43
C LEU A 106 11.10 1.55 -1.80
N LYS A 107 10.55 1.86 -2.97
CA LYS A 107 10.38 3.22 -3.47
C LYS A 107 8.91 3.47 -3.77
N VAL A 108 8.44 4.68 -3.48
CA VAL A 108 7.11 5.15 -3.85
C VAL A 108 7.27 6.28 -4.83
N LYS A 109 6.59 6.18 -5.97
CA LYS A 109 6.57 7.23 -7.01
C LYS A 109 5.14 7.67 -7.28
N ILE A 110 4.99 8.95 -7.54
CA ILE A 110 3.74 9.55 -7.99
C ILE A 110 3.90 9.84 -9.49
N SER A 111 2.86 9.48 -10.25
CA SER A 111 2.80 9.72 -11.69
C SER A 111 1.46 10.38 -12.02
N TYR A 112 1.50 11.57 -12.61
CA TYR A 112 0.33 12.28 -13.09
C TYR A 112 0.73 13.10 -14.32
N THR A 113 -0.26 13.52 -15.10
CA THR A 113 -0.06 14.44 -16.22
C THR A 113 -0.52 15.81 -15.75
N GLY A 114 0.43 16.70 -15.55
CA GLY A 114 0.17 18.02 -15.00
C GLY A 114 0.69 19.16 -15.86
N PRO A 115 0.28 20.41 -15.54
CA PRO A 115 -0.68 20.78 -14.50
C PRO A 115 -2.13 20.35 -14.85
N ILE A 116 -2.93 20.01 -13.81
CA ILE A 116 -4.31 19.53 -14.02
C ILE A 116 -5.26 20.73 -14.10
N GLU A 117 -6.01 20.81 -15.20
CA GLU A 117 -6.95 21.92 -15.41
C GLU A 117 -8.20 21.80 -14.52
N ALA A 118 -8.55 22.87 -13.83
CA ALA A 118 -9.83 22.98 -13.13
C ALA A 118 -11.02 23.00 -14.14
N PRO A 119 -12.24 22.55 -13.75
CA PRO A 119 -12.64 22.17 -12.41
C PRO A 119 -12.24 20.75 -12.07
N ILE A 120 -11.85 20.53 -10.81
CA ILE A 120 -11.56 19.20 -10.26
C ILE A 120 -12.68 18.86 -9.29
N LYS A 121 -13.24 17.65 -9.41
CA LYS A 121 -14.26 17.14 -8.48
C LYS A 121 -13.59 16.40 -7.33
N LYS A 122 -14.18 16.46 -6.15
CA LYS A 122 -13.77 15.58 -5.04
C LYS A 122 -13.81 14.12 -5.48
N ASN A 123 -12.79 13.33 -5.11
CA ASN A 123 -12.60 11.93 -5.48
C ASN A 123 -12.31 11.69 -6.98
N GLN A 124 -12.06 12.72 -7.75
CA GLN A 124 -11.59 12.57 -9.12
C GLN A 124 -10.18 11.94 -9.12
N VAL A 125 -9.93 10.97 -10.00
CA VAL A 125 -8.61 10.40 -10.19
C VAL A 125 -7.73 11.41 -10.91
N LEU A 126 -6.62 11.79 -10.29
CA LEU A 126 -5.67 12.78 -10.82
C LEU A 126 -4.33 12.18 -11.20
N GLY A 127 -4.03 10.98 -10.72
CA GLY A 127 -2.76 10.31 -10.97
C GLY A 127 -2.71 8.93 -10.37
N LYS A 128 -1.49 8.39 -10.31
CA LYS A 128 -1.20 7.06 -9.78
C LYS A 128 -0.07 7.10 -8.77
N LEU A 129 -0.24 6.39 -7.67
CA LEU A 129 0.82 6.06 -6.73
C LEU A 129 1.37 4.70 -7.11
N LYS A 130 2.66 4.63 -7.44
CA LYS A 130 3.37 3.42 -7.85
C LYS A 130 4.28 2.97 -6.72
N VAL A 131 4.13 1.72 -6.31
CA VAL A 131 4.97 1.08 -5.30
C VAL A 131 5.96 0.17 -6.02
N ILE A 132 7.25 0.43 -5.86
CA ILE A 132 8.36 -0.27 -6.52
C ILE A 132 9.19 -0.95 -5.44
N TYR A 133 9.45 -2.25 -5.61
CA TYR A 133 10.32 -3.02 -4.72
C TYR A 133 11.30 -3.86 -5.54
N ASN A 134 12.60 -3.74 -5.25
CA ASN A 134 13.68 -4.37 -6.03
C ASN A 134 13.60 -4.07 -7.54
N GLN A 135 13.22 -2.84 -7.92
CA GLN A 135 13.01 -2.36 -9.29
C GLN A 135 11.71 -2.84 -9.96
N ASP A 136 10.99 -3.79 -9.36
CA ASP A 136 9.72 -4.27 -9.88
C ASP A 136 8.55 -3.41 -9.39
N LEU A 137 7.59 -3.14 -10.26
CA LEU A 137 6.31 -2.51 -9.90
C LEU A 137 5.45 -3.55 -9.17
N VAL A 138 5.29 -3.37 -7.85
CA VAL A 138 4.59 -4.32 -6.98
C VAL A 138 3.23 -3.81 -6.50
N GLY A 139 2.83 -2.62 -6.93
CA GLY A 139 1.51 -2.06 -6.66
C GLY A 139 1.30 -0.74 -7.39
N GLU A 140 0.08 -0.50 -7.83
CA GLU A 140 -0.38 0.76 -8.41
C GLU A 140 -1.75 1.11 -7.85
N HIS A 141 -1.92 2.35 -7.41
CA HIS A 141 -3.13 2.83 -6.74
C HIS A 141 -3.52 4.19 -7.28
N ASP A 142 -4.83 4.43 -7.42
CA ASP A 142 -5.35 5.71 -7.85
C ASP A 142 -5.09 6.79 -6.79
N LEU A 143 -4.62 7.95 -7.23
CA LEU A 143 -4.57 9.17 -6.44
C LEU A 143 -5.81 10.00 -6.71
N LEU A 144 -6.58 10.27 -5.67
CA LEU A 144 -7.87 10.92 -5.71
C LEU A 144 -7.77 12.33 -5.14
N ALA A 145 -8.49 13.30 -5.74
CA ALA A 145 -8.60 14.64 -5.19
C ALA A 145 -9.32 14.62 -3.83
N LEU A 146 -8.69 15.19 -2.80
CA LEU A 146 -9.25 15.26 -1.45
C LEU A 146 -10.41 16.26 -1.35
N LYS A 147 -10.35 17.32 -2.13
CA LYS A 147 -11.38 18.38 -2.23
C LYS A 147 -11.69 18.72 -3.68
N GLU A 148 -12.77 19.42 -3.91
CA GLU A 148 -13.06 20.03 -5.20
C GLU A 148 -12.24 21.31 -5.39
N VAL A 149 -11.91 21.64 -6.63
CA VAL A 149 -11.31 22.91 -7.03
C VAL A 149 -12.10 23.48 -8.19
N ASN A 150 -12.72 24.63 -7.96
CA ASN A 150 -13.50 25.32 -8.97
C ASN A 150 -12.61 26.15 -9.90
N LYS A 151 -13.07 26.42 -11.12
CA LYS A 151 -12.39 27.35 -12.03
C LYS A 151 -12.38 28.76 -11.47
N VAL A 152 -11.33 29.51 -11.76
CA VAL A 152 -11.31 30.95 -11.58
C VAL A 152 -12.29 31.64 -12.57
N ASN A 153 -12.71 32.87 -12.26
CA ASN A 153 -13.52 33.68 -13.16
C ASN A 153 -12.73 34.06 -14.43
N ILE A 154 -13.45 34.54 -15.46
CA ILE A 154 -12.89 34.80 -16.80
C ILE A 154 -11.72 35.82 -16.75
N PHE A 155 -11.82 36.87 -15.95
CA PHE A 155 -10.75 37.89 -15.83
C PHE A 155 -9.48 37.31 -15.20
N SER A 156 -9.61 36.52 -14.13
CA SER A 156 -8.47 35.87 -13.51
C SER A 156 -7.86 34.81 -14.42
N ARG A 157 -8.64 34.18 -15.29
CA ARG A 157 -8.12 33.23 -16.33
C ARG A 157 -7.19 33.95 -17.29
N LEU A 158 -7.60 35.12 -17.81
CA LEU A 158 -6.75 35.90 -18.73
C LEU A 158 -5.43 36.30 -18.09
N ILE A 159 -5.48 36.78 -16.84
CA ILE A 159 -4.26 37.16 -16.10
C ILE A 159 -3.33 35.95 -15.87
N LYS A 160 -3.87 34.82 -15.41
CA LYS A 160 -3.08 33.61 -15.19
C LYS A 160 -2.49 33.06 -16.50
N SER A 161 -3.25 33.09 -17.61
CA SER A 161 -2.77 32.63 -18.91
C SER A 161 -1.66 33.54 -19.45
N LEU A 162 -1.78 34.88 -19.28
CA LEU A 162 -0.73 35.83 -19.64
C LEU A 162 0.54 35.62 -18.78
N ASN A 163 0.40 35.45 -17.48
CA ASN A 163 1.54 35.15 -16.59
C ASN A 163 2.23 33.86 -16.97
N TYR A 164 1.48 32.80 -17.28
CA TYR A 164 2.05 31.55 -17.76
C TYR A 164 2.84 31.73 -19.08
N LEU A 165 2.31 32.55 -20.00
CA LEU A 165 2.97 32.80 -21.29
C LEU A 165 4.29 33.59 -21.14
N ILE A 166 4.34 34.48 -20.13
CA ILE A 166 5.49 35.38 -19.91
C ILE A 166 6.55 34.72 -19.01
N TRP A 167 6.12 34.04 -17.95
CA TRP A 167 7.00 33.56 -16.87
C TRP A 167 7.10 32.03 -16.78
N GLY A 168 6.25 31.26 -17.46
CA GLY A 168 6.23 29.81 -17.42
C GLY A 168 5.76 29.19 -16.07
N ASP A 169 5.30 30.01 -15.13
CA ASP A 169 4.82 29.58 -13.82
C ASP A 169 3.29 29.44 -13.80
N VAL A 170 2.82 28.40 -13.05
CA VAL A 170 1.39 28.06 -12.88
C VAL A 170 0.80 28.77 -11.68
#